data_c3eeb786b1b448fb9eb0d6106eb9004f
#
_entry.id   c3eeb786b1b448fb9eb0d6106eb9004f
#
_cell.length_a   1.000
_cell.length_b   1.000
_cell.length_c   1.000
_cell.angle_alpha   90.00
_cell.angle_beta   90.00
_cell.angle_gamma   90.00
#
_symmetry.space_group_name_H-M   'P 1'
#
loop_
_entity.id
_entity.type
_entity.pdbx_description
1 polymer ?
#
loop_
_entity_poly.entity_id
_entity_poly.type
_entity_poly.pdbx_seq_one_letter_code
_entity_poly.pdbx_strand_id
1 'polypeptide(L)'
;MVITEVCGTSVFGSIPSQGTKKMSKENKLTPGLPQGFEDRWNKKLLLKKKLLKVIENNFIKYGFDPLETPSFEIAENIGSFLAEDESNPMSDVFSFKDGTKDITLRYDLSSPLARFVALNNQDLPSIYKRYAIQN
;
A
#
# COMPACT_ATOMS: atom_id res chain seq x y z
N MET A 1 10.56 -10.11 -11.77
CA MET A 1 11.22 -8.81 -12.03
C MET A 1 10.99 -8.50 -13.51
N VAL A 2 10.03 -7.65 -13.80
CA VAL A 2 9.75 -7.24 -15.18
C VAL A 2 10.51 -5.95 -15.42
N ILE A 3 11.56 -6.01 -16.24
CA ILE A 3 12.26 -4.81 -16.72
C ILE A 3 11.56 -4.43 -18.02
N THR A 4 10.73 -3.42 -17.99
CA THR A 4 10.17 -2.79 -19.19
C THR A 4 11.04 -1.58 -19.51
N GLU A 5 11.89 -1.69 -20.52
CA GLU A 5 12.49 -0.52 -21.16
C GLU A 5 11.41 0.18 -21.98
N VAL A 6 11.00 1.35 -21.52
CA VAL A 6 10.20 2.26 -22.34
C VAL A 6 11.20 3.09 -23.14
N CYS A 7 11.60 2.56 -24.29
CA CYS A 7 12.34 3.34 -25.27
C CYS A 7 11.35 4.27 -25.99
N GLY A 8 11.60 5.56 -25.94
CA GLY A 8 10.77 6.59 -26.57
C GLY A 8 10.98 6.66 -28.08
N THR A 9 10.49 5.66 -28.79
CA THR A 9 10.26 5.73 -30.24
C THR A 9 8.94 5.05 -30.53
N SER A 10 8.08 5.77 -31.19
CA SER A 10 6.77 5.34 -31.64
C SER A 10 6.84 4.03 -32.43
N VAL A 11 6.45 2.92 -31.81
CA VAL A 11 6.17 1.69 -32.54
C VAL A 11 4.72 1.77 -33.03
N PHE A 12 4.52 2.38 -34.20
CA PHE A 12 3.31 2.16 -34.96
C PHE A 12 3.45 0.82 -35.68
N GLY A 13 3.08 -0.26 -35.01
CA GLY A 13 2.76 -1.50 -35.66
C GLY A 13 1.48 -1.33 -36.46
N SER A 14 1.53 -1.53 -37.78
CA SER A 14 0.38 -1.55 -38.67
C SER A 14 -0.60 -2.63 -38.24
N ILE A 15 -1.70 -2.22 -37.61
CA ILE A 15 -2.88 -3.07 -37.36
C ILE A 15 -3.68 -3.13 -38.64
N PRO A 16 -4.09 -4.34 -39.17
CA PRO A 16 -4.91 -4.43 -40.35
C PRO A 16 -6.26 -3.75 -40.09
N SER A 17 -6.67 -2.92 -41.02
CA SER A 17 -7.91 -2.17 -41.04
C SER A 17 -9.13 -3.10 -41.07
N GLN A 18 -9.71 -3.38 -39.92
CA GLN A 18 -11.10 -3.81 -39.83
C GLN A 18 -11.85 -2.74 -39.02
N GLY A 19 -12.74 -2.07 -39.74
CA GLY A 19 -13.88 -1.30 -39.28
C GLY A 19 -13.72 -0.50 -38.00
N THR A 20 -13.18 0.70 -38.09
CA THR A 20 -13.27 1.68 -37.02
C THR A 20 -14.74 2.03 -36.75
N LYS A 21 -15.37 1.39 -35.75
CA LYS A 21 -16.52 1.99 -35.08
C LYS A 21 -16.09 3.36 -34.60
N LYS A 22 -16.69 4.44 -35.12
CA LYS A 22 -16.57 5.78 -34.58
C LYS A 22 -16.93 5.72 -33.10
N MET A 23 -15.94 5.77 -32.21
CA MET A 23 -16.18 5.98 -30.80
C MET A 23 -16.81 7.38 -30.66
N SER A 24 -17.98 7.43 -30.07
CA SER A 24 -18.67 8.66 -29.72
C SER A 24 -17.75 9.53 -28.86
N LYS A 25 -17.76 10.83 -29.08
CA LYS A 25 -16.90 11.85 -28.46
C LYS A 25 -17.09 12.04 -26.93
N GLU A 26 -17.87 11.17 -26.27
CA GLU A 26 -18.35 11.43 -24.89
C GLU A 26 -17.58 10.76 -23.74
N ASN A 27 -16.57 9.93 -24.02
CA ASN A 27 -15.79 9.30 -22.93
C ASN A 27 -14.28 9.50 -23.10
N LYS A 28 -13.83 10.75 -23.08
CA LYS A 28 -12.42 11.03 -22.92
C LYS A 28 -12.07 10.85 -21.43
N LEU A 29 -11.60 9.65 -21.08
CA LEU A 29 -11.08 9.39 -19.73
C LEU A 29 -9.97 10.39 -19.43
N THR A 30 -10.17 11.21 -18.42
CA THR A 30 -9.12 12.10 -17.90
C THR A 30 -8.32 11.28 -16.88
N PRO A 31 -7.05 10.98 -17.13
CA PRO A 31 -6.22 10.29 -16.16
C PRO A 31 -6.13 11.09 -14.86
N GLY A 32 -6.31 10.43 -13.74
CA GLY A 32 -6.23 11.07 -12.42
C GLY A 32 -5.87 10.06 -11.34
N LEU A 33 -5.43 10.58 -10.21
CA LEU A 33 -5.16 9.78 -9.02
C LEU A 33 -6.28 9.99 -8.00
N PRO A 34 -6.57 8.99 -7.15
CA PRO A 34 -7.43 9.17 -5.99
C PRO A 34 -6.89 10.28 -5.08
N GLN A 35 -7.80 10.93 -4.35
CA GLN A 35 -7.42 11.97 -3.41
C GLN A 35 -6.45 11.42 -2.35
N GLY A 36 -5.36 12.15 -2.09
CA GLY A 36 -4.34 11.75 -1.12
C GLY A 36 -3.25 10.82 -1.67
N PHE A 37 -3.35 10.40 -2.94
CA PHE A 37 -2.33 9.57 -3.58
C PHE A 37 -1.44 10.38 -4.51
N GLU A 38 -0.17 10.00 -4.61
CA GLU A 38 0.79 10.62 -5.51
C GLU A 38 1.70 9.59 -6.17
N ASP A 39 2.03 9.80 -7.45
CA ASP A 39 3.10 9.08 -8.11
C ASP A 39 4.46 9.66 -7.72
N ARG A 40 5.35 8.79 -7.25
CA ARG A 40 6.71 9.18 -6.88
C ARG A 40 7.69 8.60 -7.88
N TRP A 41 8.46 9.46 -8.52
CA TRP A 41 9.35 9.07 -9.60
C TRP A 41 10.67 9.85 -9.62
N ASN A 42 11.64 9.36 -10.44
CA ASN A 42 12.90 10.00 -10.75
C ASN A 42 13.77 10.33 -9.51
N LYS A 43 14.44 11.45 -9.51
CA LYS A 43 15.41 11.88 -8.47
C LYS A 43 14.80 11.89 -7.06
N LYS A 44 13.56 12.34 -6.94
CA LYS A 44 12.83 12.39 -5.65
C LYS A 44 12.67 10.99 -5.04
N LEU A 45 12.28 10.00 -5.86
CA LEU A 45 12.15 8.62 -5.40
C LEU A 45 13.52 7.99 -5.06
N LEU A 46 14.54 8.26 -5.89
CA LEU A 46 15.90 7.77 -5.63
C LEU A 46 16.47 8.32 -4.31
N LEU A 47 16.24 9.62 -4.05
CA LEU A 47 16.69 10.25 -2.80
C LEU A 47 15.96 9.64 -1.59
N LYS A 48 14.63 9.44 -1.68
CA LYS A 48 13.85 8.75 -0.64
C LYS A 48 14.43 7.37 -0.35
N LYS A 49 14.68 6.55 -1.39
CA LYS A 49 15.25 5.20 -1.24
C LYS A 49 16.62 5.20 -0.57
N LYS A 50 17.50 6.16 -0.91
CA LYS A 50 18.81 6.31 -0.27
C LYS A 50 18.67 6.63 1.22
N LEU A 51 17.79 7.57 1.56
CA LEU A 51 17.52 7.93 2.95
C LEU A 51 16.98 6.74 3.75
N LEU A 52 15.98 6.04 3.22
CA LEU A 52 15.41 4.86 3.86
C LEU A 52 16.48 3.78 4.11
N LYS A 53 17.38 3.56 3.15
CA LYS A 53 18.47 2.58 3.30
C LYS A 53 19.42 2.92 4.45
N VAL A 54 19.71 4.20 4.66
CA VAL A 54 20.53 4.66 5.82
C VAL A 54 19.79 4.38 7.11
N ILE A 55 18.48 4.66 7.18
CA ILE A 55 17.65 4.43 8.37
C ILE A 55 17.58 2.93 8.67
N GLU A 56 17.27 2.08 7.69
CA GLU A 56 17.25 0.62 7.83
C GLU A 56 18.56 0.06 8.39
N ASN A 57 19.69 0.48 7.80
CA ASN A 57 21.01 0.02 8.25
C ASN A 57 21.27 0.39 9.72
N ASN A 58 20.76 1.52 10.21
CA ASN A 58 20.87 1.88 11.61
C ASN A 58 19.99 0.99 12.49
N PHE A 59 18.73 0.72 12.14
CA PHE A 59 17.87 -0.18 12.89
C PHE A 59 18.49 -1.57 13.01
N ILE A 60 19.02 -2.13 11.90
CA ILE A 60 19.69 -3.45 11.89
C ILE A 60 20.89 -3.46 12.85
N LYS A 61 21.71 -2.40 12.86
CA LYS A 61 22.87 -2.30 13.77
C LYS A 61 22.49 -2.33 15.26
N TYR A 62 21.30 -1.85 15.60
CA TYR A 62 20.78 -1.86 16.98
C TYR A 62 19.92 -3.10 17.29
N GLY A 63 19.93 -4.10 16.41
CA GLY A 63 19.23 -5.37 16.63
C GLY A 63 17.71 -5.26 16.49
N PHE A 64 17.23 -4.40 15.60
CA PHE A 64 15.82 -4.35 15.23
C PHE A 64 15.58 -5.23 13.99
N ASP A 65 14.55 -6.04 14.04
CA ASP A 65 14.11 -6.89 12.94
C ASP A 65 13.13 -6.17 12.02
N PRO A 66 13.22 -6.38 10.70
CA PRO A 66 12.23 -5.84 9.78
C PRO A 66 10.88 -6.57 9.93
N LEU A 67 9.80 -5.81 9.92
CA LEU A 67 8.44 -6.35 9.87
C LEU A 67 7.65 -5.64 8.79
N GLU A 68 7.09 -6.40 7.86
CA GLU A 68 6.10 -5.91 6.89
C GLU A 68 4.76 -6.59 7.15
N THR A 69 3.72 -5.80 7.31
CA THR A 69 2.35 -6.27 7.49
C THR A 69 1.52 -5.90 6.26
N PRO A 70 0.45 -6.65 5.94
CA PRO A 70 -0.44 -6.32 4.84
C PRO A 70 -1.00 -4.91 4.94
N SER A 71 -1.27 -4.28 3.78
CA SER A 71 -1.93 -2.97 3.73
C SER A 71 -3.43 -3.05 4.04
N PHE A 72 -3.99 -4.24 3.93
CA PHE A 72 -5.39 -4.52 4.23
C PHE A 72 -5.49 -5.42 5.45
N GLU A 73 -6.46 -5.13 6.31
CA GLU A 73 -6.77 -5.88 7.50
C GLU A 73 -8.26 -6.26 7.50
N ILE A 74 -8.61 -7.31 8.24
CA ILE A 74 -10.02 -7.64 8.50
C ILE A 74 -10.60 -6.54 9.40
N ALA A 75 -11.72 -5.96 9.02
CA ALA A 75 -12.30 -4.81 9.72
C ALA A 75 -12.56 -5.09 11.21
N GLU A 76 -12.99 -6.30 11.55
CA GLU A 76 -13.19 -6.75 12.94
C GLU A 76 -11.91 -6.65 13.80
N ASN A 77 -10.73 -6.87 13.21
CA ASN A 77 -9.47 -6.81 13.94
C ASN A 77 -9.06 -5.38 14.30
N ILE A 78 -9.58 -4.39 13.58
CA ILE A 78 -9.21 -2.98 13.77
C ILE A 78 -10.28 -2.25 14.58
N GLY A 79 -11.56 -2.57 14.37
CA GLY A 79 -12.68 -1.79 14.87
C GLY A 79 -13.28 -2.23 16.21
N SER A 80 -13.00 -3.44 16.68
CA SER A 80 -13.70 -4.00 17.86
C SER A 80 -13.42 -3.25 19.18
N PHE A 81 -12.37 -2.44 19.26
CA PHE A 81 -12.03 -1.64 20.44
C PHE A 81 -12.30 -0.13 20.27
N LEU A 82 -12.70 0.31 19.09
CA LEU A 82 -13.12 1.69 18.86
C LEU A 82 -14.63 1.77 19.08
N ALA A 83 -15.04 2.55 20.05
CA ALA A 83 -16.47 2.75 20.36
C ALA A 83 -17.24 3.24 19.11
N GLU A 84 -18.51 2.83 18.98
CA GLU A 84 -19.45 3.33 17.97
C GLU A 84 -19.84 4.81 18.26
N ASP A 85 -18.88 5.68 18.37
CA ASP A 85 -19.12 7.10 18.63
C ASP A 85 -18.95 7.91 17.34
N GLU A 86 -19.68 9.03 17.20
CA GLU A 86 -19.56 9.93 16.03
C GLU A 86 -18.15 10.46 15.82
N SER A 87 -17.32 10.39 16.85
CA SER A 87 -15.87 10.71 16.82
C SER A 87 -14.99 9.53 16.39
N ASN A 88 -15.58 8.41 15.96
CA ASN A 88 -14.83 7.19 15.62
C ASN A 88 -13.94 7.42 14.37
N PRO A 89 -12.60 7.33 14.51
CA PRO A 89 -11.70 7.47 13.37
C PRO A 89 -11.91 6.41 12.28
N MET A 90 -12.65 5.34 12.56
CA MET A 90 -13.01 4.31 11.58
C MET A 90 -14.03 4.77 10.55
N SER A 91 -14.79 5.83 10.80
CA SER A 91 -15.74 6.37 9.82
C SER A 91 -15.06 6.83 8.52
N ASP A 92 -13.79 7.21 8.60
CA ASP A 92 -13.01 7.74 7.49
C ASP A 92 -12.04 6.72 6.86
N VAL A 93 -12.12 5.43 7.26
CA VAL A 93 -11.25 4.39 6.72
C VAL A 93 -11.88 3.75 5.48
N PHE A 94 -11.09 3.61 4.42
CA PHE A 94 -11.51 2.93 3.20
C PHE A 94 -11.78 1.45 3.48
N SER A 95 -13.02 1.02 3.30
CA SER A 95 -13.45 -0.35 3.50
C SER A 95 -14.13 -0.90 2.25
N PHE A 96 -14.00 -2.21 2.02
CA PHE A 96 -14.67 -2.92 0.94
C PHE A 96 -14.95 -4.36 1.36
N LYS A 97 -15.82 -5.05 0.61
CA LYS A 97 -16.13 -6.46 0.86
C LYS A 97 -15.31 -7.37 -0.03
N ASP A 98 -14.66 -8.36 0.58
CA ASP A 98 -14.04 -9.49 -0.10
C ASP A 98 -14.85 -10.75 0.23
N GLY A 99 -15.80 -11.10 -0.65
CA GLY A 99 -16.73 -12.17 -0.40
C GLY A 99 -17.61 -11.90 0.83
N THR A 100 -17.39 -12.65 1.91
CA THR A 100 -18.14 -12.53 3.17
C THR A 100 -17.48 -11.64 4.22
N LYS A 101 -16.23 -11.22 3.99
CA LYS A 101 -15.46 -10.46 4.97
C LYS A 101 -15.41 -8.98 4.61
N ASP A 102 -15.53 -8.15 5.61
CA ASP A 102 -15.27 -6.72 5.52
C ASP A 102 -13.76 -6.50 5.69
N ILE A 103 -13.15 -5.93 4.67
CA ILE A 103 -11.72 -5.63 4.60
C ILE A 103 -11.56 -4.11 4.65
N THR A 104 -10.58 -3.64 5.38
CA THR A 104 -10.28 -2.22 5.51
C THR A 104 -8.81 -1.93 5.23
N LEU A 105 -8.55 -0.74 4.66
CA LEU A 105 -7.19 -0.23 4.54
C LEU A 105 -6.69 0.17 5.93
N ARG A 106 -5.49 -0.28 6.30
CA ARG A 106 -4.90 0.13 7.59
C ARG A 106 -4.71 1.65 7.66
N TYR A 107 -4.97 2.24 8.80
CA TYR A 107 -4.74 3.66 9.05
C TYR A 107 -3.44 3.91 9.84
N ASP A 108 -2.89 2.88 10.49
CA ASP A 108 -1.64 2.93 11.24
C ASP A 108 -0.82 1.64 11.08
N LEU A 109 0.30 1.54 11.78
CA LEU A 109 1.15 0.34 11.83
C LEU A 109 1.13 -0.34 13.21
N SER A 110 0.37 0.18 14.17
CA SER A 110 0.28 -0.34 15.53
C SER A 110 -0.74 -1.46 15.64
N SER A 111 -1.89 -1.29 15.03
CA SER A 111 -2.95 -2.30 14.98
C SER A 111 -2.51 -3.59 14.27
N PRO A 112 -1.91 -3.54 13.05
CA PRO A 112 -1.32 -4.72 12.42
C PRO A 112 -0.21 -5.38 13.25
N LEU A 113 0.58 -4.60 14.00
CA LEU A 113 1.57 -5.14 14.91
C LEU A 113 0.93 -5.91 16.06
N ALA A 114 -0.12 -5.35 16.68
CA ALA A 114 -0.82 -6.02 17.78
C ALA A 114 -1.37 -7.38 17.33
N ARG A 115 -2.01 -7.43 16.15
CA ARG A 115 -2.46 -8.68 15.54
C ARG A 115 -1.30 -9.64 15.29
N PHE A 116 -0.18 -9.18 14.73
CA PHE A 116 0.99 -10.00 14.46
C PHE A 116 1.55 -10.62 15.74
N VAL A 117 1.71 -9.81 16.80
CA VAL A 117 2.20 -10.29 18.10
C VAL A 117 1.22 -11.29 18.72
N ALA A 118 -0.08 -11.05 18.65
CA ALA A 118 -1.09 -11.98 19.17
C ALA A 118 -1.04 -13.35 18.48
N LEU A 119 -0.82 -13.37 17.15
CA LEU A 119 -0.76 -14.62 16.37
C LEU A 119 0.56 -15.39 16.57
N ASN A 120 1.66 -14.70 16.85
CA ASN A 120 2.99 -15.29 16.90
C ASN A 120 3.63 -15.24 18.30
N ASN A 121 2.83 -15.05 19.32
CA ASN A 121 3.31 -14.81 20.70
C ASN A 121 4.24 -15.91 21.24
N GLN A 122 4.05 -17.15 20.80
CA GLN A 122 4.89 -18.30 21.24
C GLN A 122 6.26 -18.34 20.57
N ASP A 123 6.38 -17.75 19.38
CA ASP A 123 7.61 -17.78 18.57
C ASP A 123 8.45 -16.50 18.73
N LEU A 124 7.85 -15.44 19.28
CA LEU A 124 8.52 -14.16 19.49
C LEU A 124 9.39 -14.17 20.77
N PRO A 125 10.56 -13.53 20.71
CA PRO A 125 11.38 -13.36 21.91
C PRO A 125 10.66 -12.45 22.94
N SER A 126 10.97 -12.62 24.22
CA SER A 126 10.40 -11.81 25.31
C SER A 126 10.64 -10.31 25.13
N ILE A 127 11.70 -9.92 24.44
CA ILE A 127 11.98 -8.54 24.02
C ILE A 127 12.06 -8.52 22.51
N TYR A 128 10.95 -8.18 21.86
CA TYR A 128 10.86 -8.08 20.40
C TYR A 128 11.10 -6.64 19.95
N LYS A 129 12.23 -6.42 19.31
CA LYS A 129 12.59 -5.13 18.68
C LYS A 129 12.30 -5.21 17.20
N ARG A 130 11.42 -4.37 16.70
CA ARG A 130 11.07 -4.35 15.28
C ARG A 130 11.12 -2.95 14.70
N TYR A 131 11.35 -2.85 13.39
CA TYR A 131 11.06 -1.63 12.63
C TYR A 131 10.16 -1.95 11.44
N ALA A 132 9.38 -0.97 11.01
CA ALA A 132 8.56 -1.05 9.80
C ALA A 132 8.69 0.24 9.01
N ILE A 133 8.94 0.12 7.70
CA ILE A 133 9.01 1.24 6.77
C ILE A 133 8.07 0.91 5.63
N GLN A 134 6.83 1.34 5.75
CA GLN A 134 5.75 1.00 4.84
C GLN A 134 4.94 2.27 4.49
N ASN A 135 4.25 2.22 3.34
CA ASN A 135 3.27 3.25 2.95
C ASN A 135 1.89 2.83 3.42
#